data_d998c63064c3d5eb2b0d73e5ab84b88b
#
_entry.id   d998c63064c3d5eb2b0d73e5ab84b88b
#
_cell.length_a   1.000
_cell.length_b   1.000
_cell.length_c   1.000
_cell.angle_alpha   90.00
_cell.angle_beta   90.00
_cell.angle_gamma   90.00
#
_symmetry.space_group_name_H-M   'P 1'
#
loop_
_entity.id
_entity.type
_entity.pdbx_description
1 polymer ?
#
loop_
_entity_poly.entity_id
_entity_poly.type
_entity_poly.pdbx_seq_one_letter_code
_entity_poly.pdbx_strand_id
1 'polypeptide(L)'
;YFQNEFRASTPLMGNHNILNILAAFSTVHQLNGDIAFFLKSLQNFKNESQRLEFQPWINQSSLIDDSYNANPDSVKAAIDVLHQLEGRKIIILGDMQELGRYRKKFHKEIGEYAKMKELDLFIGYGDLAKHSVDSFGSSGIFFKSKTALKEFLKLEIAKKDYVLLKGSRGMKMEEFINI
;
A
#
# COMPACT_ATOMS: atom_id res chain seq x y z
N TYR A 1 31.42 7.44 -15.91
CA TYR A 1 30.71 6.54 -16.83
C TYR A 1 30.92 5.12 -16.30
N PHE A 2 29.83 4.43 -15.86
CA PHE A 2 29.93 3.01 -15.53
C PHE A 2 30.07 2.23 -16.84
N GLN A 3 31.15 1.48 -16.98
CA GLN A 3 31.38 0.61 -18.14
C GLN A 3 30.71 -0.77 -18.00
N ASN A 4 30.11 -1.06 -16.85
CA ASN A 4 29.53 -2.36 -16.54
C ASN A 4 28.00 -2.29 -16.44
N GLU A 5 27.32 -3.17 -17.14
CA GLU A 5 25.88 -3.41 -17.01
C GLU A 5 25.66 -4.47 -15.93
N PHE A 6 24.76 -4.18 -14.99
CA PHE A 6 24.36 -5.14 -13.95
C PHE A 6 22.87 -5.44 -14.09
N ARG A 7 22.51 -6.72 -14.07
CA ARG A 7 21.12 -7.17 -14.10
C ARG A 7 20.74 -7.72 -12.74
N ALA A 8 19.65 -7.24 -12.20
CA ALA A 8 19.08 -7.68 -10.92
C ALA A 8 17.67 -8.21 -11.11
N SER A 9 17.28 -9.18 -10.31
CA SER A 9 15.91 -9.64 -10.15
C SER A 9 15.53 -9.56 -8.68
N THR A 10 14.31 -9.12 -8.40
CA THR A 10 13.81 -8.98 -7.03
C THR A 10 12.32 -9.28 -6.98
N PRO A 11 11.80 -9.89 -5.91
CA PRO A 11 10.35 -10.06 -5.70
C PRO A 11 9.66 -8.79 -5.22
N LEU A 12 10.41 -7.71 -4.93
CA LEU A 12 9.83 -6.46 -4.44
C LEU A 12 9.01 -5.77 -5.54
N MET A 13 7.77 -5.44 -5.25
CA MET A 13 6.87 -4.75 -6.17
C MET A 13 6.92 -3.23 -5.98
N GLY A 14 6.64 -2.50 -7.06
CA GLY A 14 6.51 -1.04 -7.09
C GLY A 14 7.80 -0.29 -7.44
N ASN A 15 7.64 0.78 -8.23
CA ASN A 15 8.74 1.61 -8.73
C ASN A 15 9.59 2.24 -7.62
N HIS A 16 8.98 2.55 -6.46
CA HIS A 16 9.72 3.07 -5.30
C HIS A 16 10.78 2.08 -4.79
N ASN A 17 10.54 0.77 -4.90
CA ASN A 17 11.53 -0.23 -4.52
C ASN A 17 12.71 -0.29 -5.49
N ILE A 18 12.52 0.04 -6.76
CA ILE A 18 13.63 0.19 -7.72
C ILE A 18 14.58 1.29 -7.24
N LEU A 19 14.04 2.44 -6.81
CA LEU A 19 14.86 3.55 -6.29
C LEU A 19 15.59 3.16 -4.99
N ASN A 20 14.93 2.44 -4.09
CA ASN A 20 15.54 1.91 -2.87
C ASN A 20 16.70 0.95 -3.19
N ILE A 21 16.49 0.04 -4.14
CA ILE A 21 17.53 -0.90 -4.60
C ILE A 21 18.70 -0.16 -5.23
N LEU A 22 18.44 0.86 -6.07
CA LEU A 22 19.50 1.67 -6.68
C LEU A 22 20.31 2.43 -5.62
N ALA A 23 19.66 2.98 -4.60
CA ALA A 23 20.35 3.64 -3.50
C ALA A 23 21.24 2.65 -2.72
N ALA A 24 20.71 1.47 -2.38
CA ALA A 24 21.47 0.42 -1.71
C ALA A 24 22.64 -0.07 -2.58
N PHE A 25 22.40 -0.33 -3.87
CA PHE A 25 23.45 -0.70 -4.83
C PHE A 25 24.56 0.34 -4.88
N SER A 26 24.19 1.63 -5.02
CA SER A 26 25.17 2.73 -5.09
C SER A 26 26.02 2.78 -3.81
N THR A 27 25.41 2.55 -2.65
CA THR A 27 26.13 2.51 -1.36
C THR A 27 27.11 1.35 -1.32
N VAL A 28 26.68 0.14 -1.67
CA VAL A 28 27.56 -1.05 -1.70
C VAL A 28 28.72 -0.85 -2.67
N HIS A 29 28.43 -0.29 -3.86
CA HIS A 29 29.46 -0.01 -4.87
C HIS A 29 30.49 1.00 -4.36
N GLN A 30 30.05 2.11 -3.75
CA GLN A 30 30.95 3.14 -3.20
C GLN A 30 31.83 2.63 -2.07
N LEU A 31 31.35 1.67 -1.31
CA LEU A 31 32.09 1.03 -0.23
C LEU A 31 32.97 -0.14 -0.70
N ASN A 32 33.10 -0.36 -2.01
CA ASN A 32 33.80 -1.50 -2.63
C ASN A 32 33.28 -2.86 -2.10
N GLY A 33 31.97 -2.95 -1.81
CA GLY A 33 31.33 -4.17 -1.36
C GLY A 33 31.16 -5.21 -2.47
N ASP A 34 30.85 -6.44 -2.10
CA ASP A 34 30.62 -7.55 -3.03
C ASP A 34 29.30 -7.38 -3.77
N ILE A 35 29.37 -6.90 -5.01
CA ILE A 35 28.22 -6.67 -5.89
C ILE A 35 27.54 -8.00 -6.26
N ALA A 36 28.27 -9.09 -6.44
CA ALA A 36 27.67 -10.38 -6.78
C ALA A 36 26.83 -10.92 -5.62
N PHE A 37 27.34 -10.78 -4.42
CA PHE A 37 26.58 -11.13 -3.20
C PHE A 37 25.33 -10.24 -3.04
N PHE A 38 25.44 -8.92 -3.27
CA PHE A 38 24.31 -8.00 -3.22
C PHE A 38 23.21 -8.42 -4.21
N LEU A 39 23.54 -8.65 -5.47
CA LEU A 39 22.58 -9.04 -6.50
C LEU A 39 21.91 -10.37 -6.19
N LYS A 40 22.66 -11.35 -5.67
CA LYS A 40 22.12 -12.63 -5.23
C LYS A 40 21.16 -12.47 -4.05
N SER A 41 21.48 -11.59 -3.10
CA SER A 41 20.65 -11.33 -1.92
C SER A 41 19.30 -10.69 -2.30
N LEU A 42 19.26 -9.86 -3.34
CA LEU A 42 18.01 -9.24 -3.83
C LEU A 42 16.97 -10.28 -4.29
N GLN A 43 17.39 -11.41 -4.83
CA GLN A 43 16.47 -12.46 -5.32
C GLN A 43 15.67 -13.10 -4.19
N ASN A 44 16.24 -13.14 -3.00
CA ASN A 44 15.64 -13.75 -1.81
C ASN A 44 15.15 -12.72 -0.79
N PHE A 45 15.21 -11.41 -1.16
CA PHE A 45 14.80 -10.36 -0.24
C PHE A 45 13.28 -10.41 -0.04
N LYS A 46 12.86 -10.37 1.22
CA LYS A 46 11.45 -10.31 1.59
C LYS A 46 11.13 -8.91 2.10
N ASN A 47 9.93 -8.44 1.80
CA ASN A 47 9.43 -7.22 2.44
C ASN A 47 9.40 -7.41 3.97
N GLU A 48 9.66 -6.32 4.68
CA GLU A 48 9.31 -6.23 6.09
C GLU A 48 7.80 -6.42 6.26
N SER A 49 7.40 -7.04 7.36
CA SER A 49 5.98 -7.19 7.70
C SER A 49 5.24 -5.86 7.64
N GLN A 50 3.99 -5.87 7.19
CA GLN A 50 3.16 -4.68 7.04
C GLN A 50 3.67 -3.65 5.99
N ARG A 51 4.49 -4.10 5.01
CA ARG A 51 4.98 -3.27 3.90
C ARG A 51 4.76 -3.95 2.57
N LEU A 52 3.59 -3.73 1.96
CA LEU A 52 3.13 -4.38 0.73
C LEU A 52 3.27 -5.92 0.82
N GLU A 53 2.90 -6.49 1.95
CA GLU A 53 2.94 -7.93 2.18
C GLU A 53 1.67 -8.58 1.63
N PHE A 54 1.84 -9.49 0.66
CA PHE A 54 0.72 -10.23 0.06
C PHE A 54 0.41 -11.47 0.87
N GLN A 55 -0.86 -11.64 1.25
CA GLN A 55 -1.31 -12.81 1.99
C GLN A 55 -2.75 -13.21 1.64
N PRO A 56 -3.12 -14.50 1.75
CA PRO A 56 -4.51 -14.92 1.67
C PRO A 56 -5.35 -14.26 2.76
N TRP A 57 -6.60 -13.92 2.44
CA TRP A 57 -7.51 -13.30 3.37
C TRP A 57 -8.91 -13.90 3.32
N ILE A 58 -9.86 -13.27 4.06
CA ILE A 58 -11.23 -13.75 4.18
C ILE A 58 -11.86 -14.03 2.80
N ASN A 59 -12.79 -14.95 2.77
CA ASN A 59 -13.57 -15.32 1.57
C ASN A 59 -12.73 -15.65 0.34
N GLN A 60 -11.50 -16.17 0.50
CA GLN A 60 -10.57 -16.48 -0.59
C GLN A 60 -10.14 -15.24 -1.40
N SER A 61 -10.11 -14.07 -0.77
CA SER A 61 -9.52 -12.84 -1.29
C SER A 61 -8.01 -12.80 -1.03
N SER A 62 -7.35 -11.76 -1.54
CA SER A 62 -5.94 -11.46 -1.31
C SER A 62 -5.81 -10.12 -0.60
N LEU A 63 -5.13 -10.11 0.54
CA LEU A 63 -4.79 -8.90 1.27
C LEU A 63 -3.38 -8.43 0.91
N ILE A 64 -3.24 -7.15 0.68
CA ILE A 64 -1.96 -6.44 0.60
C ILE A 64 -1.84 -5.63 1.90
N ASP A 65 -1.12 -6.19 2.86
CA ASP A 65 -0.87 -5.52 4.12
C ASP A 65 0.24 -4.48 3.97
N ASP A 66 -0.13 -3.20 4.02
CA ASP A 66 0.78 -2.05 4.03
C ASP A 66 0.44 -1.12 5.21
N SER A 67 0.09 -1.75 6.34
CA SER A 67 -0.48 -1.09 7.52
C SER A 67 0.55 -0.44 8.45
N TYR A 68 1.86 -0.58 8.18
CA TYR A 68 2.91 -0.05 9.04
C TYR A 68 2.79 1.47 9.23
N ASN A 69 2.62 2.23 8.15
CA ASN A 69 2.44 3.69 8.19
C ASN A 69 1.86 4.21 6.86
N ALA A 70 1.36 5.45 6.85
CA ALA A 70 0.81 6.08 5.66
C ALA A 70 1.21 7.56 5.55
N ASN A 71 1.69 7.94 4.36
CA ASN A 71 1.79 9.31 3.90
C ASN A 71 1.31 9.37 2.43
N PRO A 72 1.03 10.56 1.88
CA PRO A 72 0.44 10.68 0.55
C PRO A 72 1.21 9.93 -0.56
N ASP A 73 2.53 10.02 -0.58
CA ASP A 73 3.35 9.39 -1.61
C ASP A 73 3.35 7.87 -1.48
N SER A 74 3.47 7.35 -0.26
CA SER A 74 3.43 5.90 -0.02
C SER A 74 2.05 5.30 -0.30
N VAL A 75 0.95 6.05 -0.06
CA VAL A 75 -0.40 5.60 -0.40
C VAL A 75 -0.59 5.56 -1.92
N LYS A 76 -0.13 6.59 -2.66
CA LYS A 76 -0.17 6.59 -4.13
C LYS A 76 0.64 5.42 -4.72
N ALA A 77 1.85 5.18 -4.20
CA ALA A 77 2.67 4.06 -4.63
C ALA A 77 2.01 2.69 -4.39
N ALA A 78 1.32 2.52 -3.25
CA ALA A 78 0.57 1.30 -2.96
C ALA A 78 -0.68 1.14 -3.85
N ILE A 79 -1.38 2.23 -4.16
CA ILE A 79 -2.48 2.26 -5.13
C ILE A 79 -1.98 1.85 -6.52
N ASP A 80 -0.80 2.30 -6.95
CA ASP A 80 -0.20 1.90 -8.23
C ASP A 80 0.07 0.40 -8.30
N VAL A 81 0.52 -0.20 -7.20
CA VAL A 81 0.69 -1.66 -7.11
C VAL A 81 -0.65 -2.36 -7.22
N LEU A 82 -1.67 -1.91 -6.46
CA LEU A 82 -3.02 -2.49 -6.52
C LEU A 82 -3.63 -2.37 -7.91
N HIS A 83 -3.46 -1.22 -8.58
CA HIS A 83 -3.98 -0.99 -9.93
C HIS A 83 -3.47 -1.98 -10.98
N GLN A 84 -2.25 -2.50 -10.84
CA GLN A 84 -1.64 -3.46 -11.78
C GLN A 84 -2.21 -4.88 -11.66
N LEU A 85 -3.00 -5.17 -10.64
CA LEU A 85 -3.55 -6.51 -10.42
C LEU A 85 -4.84 -6.72 -11.22
N GLU A 86 -5.07 -7.96 -11.64
CA GLU A 86 -6.29 -8.36 -12.35
C GLU A 86 -7.35 -8.85 -11.37
N GLY A 87 -8.46 -8.14 -11.24
CA GLY A 87 -9.57 -8.44 -10.35
C GLY A 87 -10.17 -7.17 -9.74
N ARG A 88 -11.13 -7.33 -8.83
CA ARG A 88 -11.75 -6.22 -8.09
C ARG A 88 -10.76 -5.64 -7.09
N LYS A 89 -10.56 -4.34 -7.14
CA LYS A 89 -9.53 -3.59 -6.42
C LYS A 89 -10.16 -2.73 -5.35
N ILE A 90 -9.85 -3.02 -4.12
CA ILE A 90 -10.44 -2.37 -2.93
C ILE A 90 -9.31 -1.76 -2.10
N ILE A 91 -9.47 -0.53 -1.67
CA ILE A 91 -8.58 0.08 -0.68
C ILE A 91 -9.32 0.29 0.64
N ILE A 92 -8.70 -0.08 1.75
CA ILE A 92 -9.10 0.27 3.13
C ILE A 92 -8.05 1.23 3.65
N LEU A 93 -8.40 2.52 3.72
CA LEU A 93 -7.48 3.56 4.15
C LEU A 93 -7.90 4.13 5.51
N GLY A 94 -7.01 4.02 6.49
CA GLY A 94 -7.08 4.77 7.74
C GLY A 94 -6.57 6.20 7.57
N ASP A 95 -6.76 7.03 8.61
CA ASP A 95 -6.24 8.39 8.58
C ASP A 95 -4.72 8.42 8.34
N MET A 96 -4.28 9.34 7.48
CA MET A 96 -2.88 9.74 7.39
C MET A 96 -2.63 10.85 8.41
N GLN A 97 -1.82 10.55 9.43
CA GLN A 97 -1.46 11.46 10.50
C GLN A 97 -0.22 12.29 10.14
N GLU A 98 0.13 13.26 10.99
CA GLU A 98 1.36 14.07 10.86
C GLU A 98 1.44 14.95 9.59
N LEU A 99 0.33 15.21 8.92
CA LEU A 99 0.26 16.02 7.69
C LEU A 99 0.02 17.53 7.95
N GLY A 100 0.02 17.94 9.22
CA GLY A 100 -0.15 19.34 9.63
C GLY A 100 -1.44 19.96 9.06
N ARG A 101 -1.35 21.24 8.65
CA ARG A 101 -2.49 22.01 8.13
C ARG A 101 -3.06 21.49 6.81
N TYR A 102 -2.30 20.73 6.05
CA TYR A 102 -2.70 20.22 4.74
C TYR A 102 -3.39 18.84 4.78
N ARG A 103 -3.60 18.27 5.98
CA ARG A 103 -4.17 16.93 6.16
C ARG A 103 -5.43 16.65 5.35
N LYS A 104 -6.39 17.59 5.32
CA LYS A 104 -7.63 17.44 4.53
C LYS A 104 -7.37 17.43 3.02
N LYS A 105 -6.47 18.31 2.57
CA LYS A 105 -6.10 18.40 1.15
C LYS A 105 -5.48 17.08 0.66
N PHE A 106 -4.52 16.56 1.41
CA PHE A 106 -3.86 15.30 1.04
C PHE A 106 -4.83 14.11 1.04
N HIS A 107 -5.77 14.05 1.98
CA HIS A 107 -6.79 12.99 1.93
C HIS A 107 -7.68 13.10 0.69
N LYS A 108 -8.11 14.31 0.30
CA LYS A 108 -8.85 14.52 -0.95
C LYS A 108 -8.06 14.06 -2.17
N GLU A 109 -6.79 14.45 -2.27
CA GLU A 109 -5.90 14.03 -3.36
C GLU A 109 -5.79 12.51 -3.48
N ILE A 110 -5.78 11.79 -2.35
CA ILE A 110 -5.76 10.31 -2.38
C ILE A 110 -7.06 9.74 -2.93
N GLY A 111 -8.22 10.28 -2.54
CA GLY A 111 -9.51 9.85 -3.09
C GLY A 111 -9.60 10.08 -4.59
N GLU A 112 -9.19 11.26 -5.05
CA GLU A 112 -9.13 11.62 -6.47
C GLU A 112 -8.15 10.69 -7.22
N TYR A 113 -6.98 10.39 -6.63
CA TYR A 113 -5.99 9.49 -7.22
C TYR A 113 -6.50 8.07 -7.34
N ALA A 114 -7.13 7.53 -6.30
CA ALA A 114 -7.73 6.20 -6.33
C ALA A 114 -8.83 6.08 -7.39
N LYS A 115 -9.65 7.14 -7.55
CA LYS A 115 -10.67 7.23 -8.62
C LYS A 115 -10.03 7.25 -10.00
N MET A 116 -8.99 8.05 -10.20
CA MET A 116 -8.25 8.11 -11.48
C MET A 116 -7.62 6.76 -11.85
N LYS A 117 -7.23 5.97 -10.84
CA LYS A 117 -6.69 4.61 -11.01
C LYS A 117 -7.78 3.53 -11.11
N GLU A 118 -9.05 3.94 -11.21
CA GLU A 118 -10.20 3.05 -11.43
C GLU A 118 -10.28 1.92 -10.38
N LEU A 119 -10.05 2.23 -9.10
CA LEU A 119 -10.33 1.31 -8.03
C LEU A 119 -11.85 1.10 -7.90
N ASP A 120 -12.28 -0.11 -7.59
CA ASP A 120 -13.71 -0.47 -7.54
C ASP A 120 -14.39 0.01 -6.26
N LEU A 121 -13.66 0.02 -5.14
CA LEU A 121 -14.20 0.40 -3.83
C LEU A 121 -13.15 1.11 -2.97
N PHE A 122 -13.55 2.22 -2.37
CA PHE A 122 -12.74 2.96 -1.39
C PHE A 122 -13.41 2.92 -0.02
N ILE A 123 -12.78 2.30 0.95
CA ILE A 123 -13.25 2.22 2.32
C ILE A 123 -12.38 3.11 3.19
N GLY A 124 -12.96 4.14 3.79
CA GLY A 124 -12.28 5.07 4.69
C GLY A 124 -12.58 4.77 6.15
N TYR A 125 -11.56 4.75 7.00
CA TYR A 125 -11.68 4.58 8.43
C TYR A 125 -10.97 5.72 9.19
N GLY A 126 -11.71 6.44 10.02
CA GLY A 126 -11.21 7.60 10.78
C GLY A 126 -11.73 8.94 10.25
N ASP A 127 -11.57 10.01 11.03
CA ASP A 127 -12.22 11.30 10.73
C ASP A 127 -11.69 11.98 9.46
N LEU A 128 -10.41 11.81 9.13
CA LEU A 128 -9.79 12.42 7.96
C LEU A 128 -10.00 11.60 6.68
N ALA A 129 -10.03 10.28 6.79
CA ALA A 129 -10.28 9.37 5.66
C ALA A 129 -11.64 9.64 4.98
N LYS A 130 -12.60 10.26 5.69
CA LYS A 130 -13.84 10.75 5.10
C LYS A 130 -13.60 11.67 3.89
N HIS A 131 -12.58 12.52 3.94
CA HIS A 131 -12.27 13.41 2.81
C HIS A 131 -11.80 12.65 1.56
N SER A 132 -11.13 11.49 1.74
CA SER A 132 -10.76 10.63 0.61
C SER A 132 -11.99 9.95 0.03
N VAL A 133 -12.87 9.44 0.89
CA VAL A 133 -14.14 8.82 0.47
C VAL A 133 -14.99 9.80 -0.32
N ASP A 134 -15.18 11.02 0.19
CA ASP A 134 -15.99 12.07 -0.46
C ASP A 134 -15.42 12.42 -1.86
N SER A 135 -14.10 12.44 -2.03
CA SER A 135 -13.44 12.76 -3.30
C SER A 135 -13.40 11.56 -4.27
N PHE A 136 -13.39 10.35 -3.76
CA PHE A 136 -13.49 9.14 -4.58
C PHE A 136 -14.85 9.03 -5.25
N GLY A 137 -15.93 9.31 -4.52
CA GLY A 137 -17.30 9.41 -5.07
C GLY A 137 -18.20 8.26 -4.64
N SER A 138 -19.11 7.82 -5.54
CA SER A 138 -20.26 6.95 -5.23
C SER A 138 -19.88 5.55 -4.71
N SER A 139 -18.72 5.03 -5.10
CA SER A 139 -18.20 3.75 -4.60
C SER A 139 -17.28 3.92 -3.38
N GLY A 140 -17.42 5.04 -2.66
CA GLY A 140 -16.70 5.30 -1.42
C GLY A 140 -17.60 5.06 -0.21
N ILE A 141 -17.09 4.34 0.79
CA ILE A 141 -17.82 4.03 2.02
C ILE A 141 -16.97 4.44 3.23
N PHE A 142 -17.60 5.11 4.18
CA PHE A 142 -16.92 5.67 5.35
C PHE A 142 -17.36 5.03 6.65
N PHE A 143 -16.40 4.70 7.51
CA PHE A 143 -16.62 4.13 8.83
C PHE A 143 -15.92 4.92 9.94
N LYS A 144 -16.62 5.14 11.06
CA LYS A 144 -16.03 5.60 12.32
C LYS A 144 -15.82 4.46 13.32
N SER A 145 -16.65 3.44 13.23
CA SER A 145 -16.63 2.30 14.13
C SER A 145 -15.79 1.16 13.55
N LYS A 146 -14.79 0.71 14.29
CA LYS A 146 -13.98 -0.46 13.94
C LYS A 146 -14.85 -1.72 13.83
N THR A 147 -15.79 -1.90 14.76
CA THR A 147 -16.71 -3.05 14.75
C THR A 147 -17.58 -3.05 13.50
N ALA A 148 -18.19 -1.89 13.18
CA ALA A 148 -19.03 -1.79 11.99
C ALA A 148 -18.23 -2.06 10.69
N LEU A 149 -16.99 -1.57 10.62
CA LEU A 149 -16.12 -1.86 9.48
C LEU A 149 -15.80 -3.35 9.40
N LYS A 150 -15.45 -4.02 10.51
CA LYS A 150 -15.18 -5.46 10.52
C LYS A 150 -16.37 -6.28 10.03
N GLU A 151 -17.56 -5.98 10.50
CA GLU A 151 -18.78 -6.69 10.06
C GLU A 151 -19.07 -6.42 8.57
N PHE A 152 -18.90 -5.19 8.11
CA PHE A 152 -19.04 -4.85 6.70
C PHE A 152 -18.05 -5.65 5.82
N LEU A 153 -16.78 -5.72 6.21
CA LEU A 153 -15.74 -6.43 5.45
C LEU A 153 -16.06 -7.92 5.28
N LYS A 154 -16.59 -8.59 6.31
CA LYS A 154 -17.00 -10.01 6.25
C LYS A 154 -18.05 -10.28 5.17
N LEU A 155 -18.93 -9.31 4.92
CA LEU A 155 -20.03 -9.42 3.98
C LEU A 155 -19.66 -8.93 2.57
N GLU A 156 -18.82 -7.89 2.49
CA GLU A 156 -18.51 -7.20 1.25
C GLU A 156 -17.39 -7.88 0.46
N ILE A 157 -16.35 -8.36 1.16
CA ILE A 157 -15.18 -8.93 0.51
C ILE A 157 -15.52 -10.30 -0.09
N ALA A 158 -15.19 -10.47 -1.35
CA ALA A 158 -15.51 -11.65 -2.14
C ALA A 158 -14.24 -12.36 -2.64
N LYS A 159 -14.47 -13.56 -3.18
CA LYS A 159 -13.41 -14.36 -3.79
C LYS A 159 -12.73 -13.61 -4.93
N LYS A 160 -11.39 -13.65 -4.96
CA LYS A 160 -10.53 -12.99 -5.94
C LYS A 160 -10.48 -11.45 -5.83
N ASP A 161 -11.06 -10.85 -4.79
CA ASP A 161 -10.80 -9.45 -4.51
C ASP A 161 -9.35 -9.24 -4.10
N TYR A 162 -8.77 -8.12 -4.51
CA TYR A 162 -7.50 -7.62 -4.01
C TYR A 162 -7.76 -6.43 -3.10
N VAL A 163 -7.35 -6.54 -1.86
CA VAL A 163 -7.63 -5.55 -0.81
C VAL A 163 -6.33 -4.95 -0.29
N LEU A 164 -6.12 -3.67 -0.51
CA LEU A 164 -5.01 -2.92 0.09
C LEU A 164 -5.43 -2.36 1.44
N LEU A 165 -4.71 -2.71 2.49
CA LEU A 165 -4.92 -2.20 3.85
C LEU A 165 -3.79 -1.25 4.23
N LYS A 166 -4.11 0.03 4.48
CA LYS A 166 -3.12 1.06 4.78
C LYS A 166 -3.65 2.14 5.71
N GLY A 167 -2.77 2.73 6.52
CA GLY A 167 -3.06 3.86 7.40
C GLY A 167 -1.85 4.22 8.25
N SER A 168 -1.90 5.36 8.92
CA SER A 168 -0.83 5.74 9.84
C SER A 168 -0.74 4.78 11.02
N ARG A 169 0.45 4.61 11.59
CA ARG A 169 0.72 3.66 12.67
C ARG A 169 -0.27 3.77 13.84
N GLY A 170 -0.67 4.99 14.21
CA GLY A 170 -1.64 5.23 15.26
C GLY A 170 -3.05 4.71 14.99
N MET A 171 -3.39 4.39 13.73
CA MET A 171 -4.69 3.84 13.34
C MET A 171 -4.81 2.34 13.62
N LYS A 172 -3.68 1.64 13.84
CA LYS A 172 -3.61 0.18 14.10
C LYS A 172 -4.41 -0.61 13.07
N MET A 173 -4.15 -0.33 11.79
CA MET A 173 -4.88 -0.96 10.69
C MET A 173 -4.71 -2.47 10.64
N GLU A 174 -3.61 -3.00 11.15
CA GLU A 174 -3.36 -4.44 11.29
C GLU A 174 -4.42 -5.20 12.08
N GLU A 175 -5.22 -4.52 12.91
CA GLU A 175 -6.33 -5.15 13.64
C GLU A 175 -7.50 -5.57 12.72
N PHE A 176 -7.50 -5.16 11.46
CA PHE A 176 -8.46 -5.63 10.45
C PHE A 176 -8.00 -6.90 9.72
N ILE A 177 -6.78 -7.36 9.92
CA ILE A 177 -6.27 -8.57 9.27
C ILE A 177 -7.00 -9.82 9.80
N ASN A 178 -7.17 -9.89 11.12
CA ASN A 178 -7.80 -11.00 11.80
C ASN A 178 -9.27 -10.67 12.14
N ILE A 179 -10.17 -10.86 11.19
CA ILE A 179 -11.61 -10.54 11.34
C ILE A 179 -12.50 -11.74 11.04
#